data_c56381e6c88233a638170db0ac2441f4
#
_entry.id   c56381e6c88233a638170db0ac2441f4
#
_cell.length_a   1.000
_cell.length_b   1.000
_cell.length_c   1.000
_cell.angle_alpha   90.00
_cell.angle_beta   90.00
_cell.angle_gamma   90.00
#
_symmetry.space_group_name_H-M   'P 1'
#
loop_
_entity.id
_entity.type
_entity.pdbx_description
1 polymer ?
#
loop_
_entity_poly.entity_id
_entity_poly.type
_entity_poly.pdbx_seq_one_letter_code
_entity_poly.pdbx_strand_id
1 'polypeptide(L)'
;MLIFIYAWIRKDRDGRKKERIRKYNKASRLATWGFFNVKMKTKIINSINEMQSYSETMRMQGKRLGFVPTLGYFHEGHLNLMREAKKMADYLIVSIYLNPTQFGPKEDLSKYPRDFDHDLMMAESVNVDVIFYPSDKEMYPENYQTYVDVEEVTKNLCGLSRPGHFRGVTTVCAKLFNIVKPHVAVFGRKDFQQYVAITRMVADLNLDLQIVGMPTVRETDGLAMSSRNVYLEENEKPSALTLIASLKLAQKLYADGERDTSVIINEAKKLITSAPYTDIDYIKICDTKTLTNIDEIAGEAVITLAVKVGKTRLIDNHVFGEKLYS
;
A
#
# COMPACT_ATOMS: atom_id res chain seq x y z
N MET A 1 -11.90 15.55 -22.00
CA MET A 1 -12.23 16.67 -21.09
C MET A 1 -11.78 16.39 -19.63
N LEU A 2 -10.93 15.39 -19.40
CA LEU A 2 -10.39 15.00 -18.07
C LEU A 2 -8.90 15.36 -17.86
N ILE A 3 -8.22 15.86 -18.88
CA ILE A 3 -6.77 16.17 -18.85
C ILE A 3 -6.46 17.57 -18.30
N PHE A 4 -7.47 18.45 -18.18
CA PHE A 4 -7.26 19.85 -17.73
C PHE A 4 -7.35 20.09 -16.22
N ILE A 5 -7.72 19.10 -15.42
CA ILE A 5 -7.91 19.27 -13.95
C ILE A 5 -6.59 19.12 -13.19
N TYR A 6 -5.61 18.38 -13.71
CA TYR A 6 -4.34 18.11 -13.02
C TYR A 6 -3.34 19.27 -13.02
N ALA A 7 -3.44 20.20 -13.98
CA ALA A 7 -2.52 21.33 -14.12
C ALA A 7 -2.85 22.54 -13.19
N TRP A 8 -3.97 22.50 -12.47
CA TRP A 8 -4.49 23.69 -11.79
C TRP A 8 -4.26 23.75 -10.27
N ILE A 9 -3.76 22.66 -9.66
CA ILE A 9 -3.52 22.58 -8.19
C ILE A 9 -2.16 23.16 -7.79
N ARG A 10 -1.31 23.56 -8.71
CA ARG A 10 0.10 23.87 -8.49
C ARG A 10 0.48 25.34 -8.40
N LYS A 11 -0.38 26.30 -8.04
CA LYS A 11 0.05 27.66 -7.65
C LYS A 11 -1.05 28.45 -6.94
N ASP A 12 -1.00 28.58 -5.63
CA ASP A 12 -1.17 29.87 -4.95
C ASP A 12 -0.91 29.78 -3.44
N ARG A 13 0.14 30.47 -2.97
CA ARG A 13 0.55 30.56 -1.55
C ARG A 13 -0.04 31.78 -0.85
N ASP A 14 -1.19 32.29 -1.25
CA ASP A 14 -1.76 33.47 -0.62
C ASP A 14 -3.28 33.36 -0.41
N GLY A 15 -3.71 33.67 0.82
CA GLY A 15 -5.03 33.80 1.43
C GLY A 15 -6.35 33.80 0.62
N ARG A 16 -6.30 33.77 -0.68
CA ARG A 16 -7.44 33.73 -1.61
C ARG A 16 -8.08 32.33 -1.77
N LYS A 17 -7.52 31.34 -1.11
CA LYS A 17 -7.99 29.95 -1.15
C LYS A 17 -9.40 29.78 -0.55
N LYS A 18 -9.71 30.50 0.54
CA LYS A 18 -10.99 30.39 1.24
C LYS A 18 -12.18 30.96 0.44
N GLU A 19 -11.96 31.98 -0.33
CA GLU A 19 -13.03 32.62 -1.09
C GLU A 19 -13.38 31.89 -2.40
N ARG A 20 -12.36 31.28 -3.03
CA ARG A 20 -12.56 30.44 -4.24
C ARG A 20 -13.19 29.10 -3.90
N ILE A 21 -12.84 28.47 -2.79
CA ILE A 21 -13.49 27.25 -2.30
C ILE A 21 -14.94 27.54 -1.93
N ARG A 22 -15.24 28.70 -1.32
CA ARG A 22 -16.63 29.14 -1.09
C ARG A 22 -17.40 29.40 -2.38
N LYS A 23 -16.79 29.98 -3.41
CA LYS A 23 -17.42 30.15 -4.72
C LYS A 23 -17.60 28.83 -5.46
N TYR A 24 -16.66 27.91 -5.38
CA TYR A 24 -16.79 26.57 -5.98
C TYR A 24 -17.87 25.75 -5.26
N ASN A 25 -17.92 25.76 -3.94
CA ASN A 25 -18.99 25.12 -3.17
C ASN A 25 -20.35 25.80 -3.35
N LYS A 26 -20.40 27.09 -3.68
CA LYS A 26 -21.66 27.79 -4.02
C LYS A 26 -22.09 27.51 -5.46
N ALA A 27 -21.16 27.41 -6.39
CA ALA A 27 -21.43 27.02 -7.78
C ALA A 27 -21.81 25.55 -7.92
N SER A 28 -21.17 24.64 -7.14
CA SER A 28 -21.57 23.23 -7.08
C SER A 28 -22.93 23.04 -6.42
N ARG A 29 -23.28 23.85 -5.39
CA ARG A 29 -24.65 23.83 -4.81
C ARG A 29 -25.72 24.39 -5.71
N LEU A 30 -25.40 25.28 -6.64
CA LEU A 30 -26.35 25.83 -7.61
C LEU A 30 -26.48 24.98 -8.89
N ALA A 31 -25.43 24.21 -9.24
CA ALA A 31 -25.48 23.22 -10.31
C ALA A 31 -26.20 21.91 -9.91
N THR A 32 -26.44 21.67 -8.62
CA THR A 32 -27.15 20.48 -8.12
C THR A 32 -28.66 20.60 -8.09
N TRP A 33 -29.27 21.72 -8.58
CA TRP A 33 -30.71 21.85 -8.70
C TRP A 33 -31.25 21.47 -10.08
N GLY A 34 -30.45 20.95 -10.94
CA GLY A 34 -30.91 20.40 -12.21
C GLY A 34 -29.99 19.30 -12.67
N PHE A 35 -30.43 18.03 -12.58
CA PHE A 35 -29.76 16.85 -13.08
C PHE A 35 -28.48 16.40 -12.33
N PHE A 36 -28.64 15.46 -11.52
CA PHE A 36 -27.89 14.29 -11.07
C PHE A 36 -28.11 14.07 -9.58
N ASN A 37 -29.18 13.37 -9.24
CA ASN A 37 -29.24 12.54 -8.06
C ASN A 37 -28.22 11.39 -8.28
N VAL A 38 -26.93 11.68 -8.25
CA VAL A 38 -25.92 10.64 -8.09
C VAL A 38 -26.01 10.20 -6.64
N LYS A 39 -26.86 9.21 -6.39
CA LYS A 39 -26.90 8.46 -5.14
C LYS A 39 -25.47 8.03 -4.88
N MET A 40 -24.86 8.50 -3.80
CA MET A 40 -23.51 8.02 -3.40
C MET A 40 -23.56 6.50 -3.44
N LYS A 41 -22.76 5.90 -4.31
CA LYS A 41 -22.84 4.47 -4.63
C LYS A 41 -22.14 3.62 -3.57
N THR A 42 -21.16 4.21 -2.89
CA THR A 42 -20.33 3.54 -1.90
C THR A 42 -20.96 3.62 -0.51
N LYS A 43 -21.24 2.45 0.09
CA LYS A 43 -21.74 2.37 1.46
C LYS A 43 -20.59 2.54 2.45
N ILE A 44 -20.77 3.36 3.50
CA ILE A 44 -19.80 3.50 4.59
C ILE A 44 -20.30 2.70 5.79
N ILE A 45 -19.45 1.83 6.34
CA ILE A 45 -19.73 1.01 7.53
C ILE A 45 -18.63 1.28 8.55
N ASN A 46 -19.02 1.64 9.78
CA ASN A 46 -18.07 2.00 10.83
C ASN A 46 -17.96 0.95 11.95
N SER A 47 -18.95 0.11 12.13
CA SER A 47 -18.94 -0.90 13.20
C SER A 47 -18.63 -2.30 12.69
N ILE A 48 -17.94 -3.07 13.52
CA ILE A 48 -17.59 -4.48 13.24
C ILE A 48 -18.86 -5.30 13.03
N ASN A 49 -19.86 -5.15 13.92
CA ASN A 49 -21.09 -5.93 13.85
C ASN A 49 -21.87 -5.68 12.55
N GLU A 50 -21.95 -4.42 12.08
CA GLU A 50 -22.61 -4.10 10.82
C GLU A 50 -21.82 -4.68 9.64
N MET A 51 -20.49 -4.60 9.66
CA MET A 51 -19.65 -5.15 8.58
C MET A 51 -19.78 -6.67 8.49
N GLN A 52 -19.74 -7.37 9.63
CA GLN A 52 -19.94 -8.82 9.68
C GLN A 52 -21.32 -9.23 9.17
N SER A 53 -22.39 -8.53 9.61
CA SER A 53 -23.75 -8.80 9.15
C SER A 53 -23.93 -8.54 7.65
N TYR A 54 -23.33 -7.47 7.14
CA TYR A 54 -23.32 -7.17 5.70
C TYR A 54 -22.62 -8.27 4.91
N SER A 55 -21.41 -8.64 5.32
CA SER A 55 -20.63 -9.69 4.65
C SER A 55 -21.35 -11.03 4.65
N GLU A 56 -21.92 -11.41 5.79
CA GLU A 56 -22.69 -12.67 5.90
C GLU A 56 -23.89 -12.67 4.95
N THR A 57 -24.66 -11.57 4.94
CA THR A 57 -25.81 -11.41 4.03
C THR A 57 -25.40 -11.57 2.57
N MET A 58 -24.31 -10.95 2.14
CA MET A 58 -23.81 -11.07 0.76
C MET A 58 -23.37 -12.51 0.46
N ARG A 59 -22.64 -13.16 1.39
CA ARG A 59 -22.19 -14.55 1.22
C ARG A 59 -23.39 -15.52 1.14
N MET A 60 -24.41 -15.33 1.97
CA MET A 60 -25.64 -16.14 1.91
C MET A 60 -26.39 -15.99 0.57
N GLN A 61 -26.25 -14.85 -0.10
CA GLN A 61 -26.77 -14.61 -1.44
C GLN A 61 -25.86 -15.18 -2.55
N GLY A 62 -24.83 -15.93 -2.20
CA GLY A 62 -23.86 -16.50 -3.15
C GLY A 62 -22.94 -15.49 -3.79
N LYS A 63 -22.80 -14.27 -3.21
CA LYS A 63 -21.95 -13.21 -3.75
C LYS A 63 -20.49 -13.39 -3.35
N ARG A 64 -19.59 -13.19 -4.30
CA ARG A 64 -18.14 -13.21 -4.08
C ARG A 64 -17.67 -11.85 -3.57
N LEU A 65 -16.98 -11.82 -2.44
CA LEU A 65 -16.47 -10.59 -1.81
C LEU A 65 -14.99 -10.43 -2.10
N GLY A 66 -14.60 -9.27 -2.68
CA GLY A 66 -13.22 -8.80 -2.83
C GLY A 66 -12.89 -7.80 -1.74
N PHE A 67 -11.63 -7.79 -1.32
CA PHE A 67 -11.17 -6.93 -0.25
C PHE A 67 -9.82 -6.27 -0.54
N VAL A 68 -9.69 -4.99 -0.24
CA VAL A 68 -8.43 -4.24 -0.28
C VAL A 68 -8.24 -3.53 1.07
N PRO A 69 -7.37 -4.04 1.96
CA PRO A 69 -7.05 -3.34 3.19
C PRO A 69 -6.09 -2.18 2.92
N THR A 70 -6.39 -1.01 3.49
CA THR A 70 -5.57 0.19 3.33
C THR A 70 -5.44 0.98 4.65
N LEU A 71 -4.45 1.86 4.70
CA LEU A 71 -4.30 2.85 5.77
C LEU A 71 -5.00 4.18 5.45
N GLY A 72 -5.56 4.33 4.24
CA GLY A 72 -6.09 5.58 3.71
C GLY A 72 -5.06 6.40 2.92
N TYR A 73 -5.44 7.64 2.57
CA TYR A 73 -4.70 8.55 1.71
C TYR A 73 -4.40 7.94 0.34
N PHE A 74 -5.47 7.68 -0.40
CA PHE A 74 -5.40 6.92 -1.63
C PHE A 74 -4.60 7.62 -2.73
N HIS A 75 -3.93 6.83 -3.51
CA HIS A 75 -3.23 7.21 -4.74
C HIS A 75 -3.50 6.14 -5.81
N GLU A 76 -3.05 6.35 -7.03
CA GLU A 76 -3.31 5.46 -8.16
C GLU A 76 -2.87 4.01 -7.89
N GLY A 77 -1.84 3.79 -7.08
CA GLY A 77 -1.45 2.45 -6.63
C GLY A 77 -2.58 1.72 -5.89
N HIS A 78 -3.29 2.40 -4.99
CA HIS A 78 -4.46 1.83 -4.30
C HIS A 78 -5.63 1.60 -5.26
N LEU A 79 -5.89 2.55 -6.16
CA LEU A 79 -6.97 2.41 -7.15
C LEU A 79 -6.73 1.23 -8.09
N ASN A 80 -5.48 0.96 -8.45
CA ASN A 80 -5.15 -0.21 -9.25
C ASN A 80 -5.52 -1.52 -8.51
N LEU A 81 -5.18 -1.63 -7.20
CA LEU A 81 -5.59 -2.79 -6.39
C LEU A 81 -7.11 -2.95 -6.35
N MET A 82 -7.84 -1.83 -6.19
CA MET A 82 -9.31 -1.82 -6.15
C MET A 82 -9.92 -2.28 -7.48
N ARG A 83 -9.40 -1.78 -8.61
CA ARG A 83 -9.86 -2.21 -9.95
C ARG A 83 -9.61 -3.70 -10.18
N GLU A 84 -8.45 -4.21 -9.78
CA GLU A 84 -8.15 -5.64 -9.93
C GLU A 84 -9.00 -6.49 -9.00
N ALA A 85 -9.19 -6.09 -7.74
CA ALA A 85 -10.08 -6.77 -6.82
C ALA A 85 -11.54 -6.80 -7.33
N LYS A 86 -12.00 -5.71 -7.95
CA LYS A 86 -13.35 -5.62 -8.53
C LYS A 86 -13.57 -6.59 -9.69
N LYS A 87 -12.53 -6.92 -10.46
CA LYS A 87 -12.62 -7.93 -11.53
C LYS A 87 -12.79 -9.36 -10.99
N MET A 88 -12.39 -9.60 -9.74
CA MET A 88 -12.35 -10.93 -9.11
C MET A 88 -13.54 -11.18 -8.18
N ALA A 89 -14.44 -10.19 -8.00
CA ALA A 89 -15.53 -10.27 -7.03
C ALA A 89 -16.77 -9.51 -7.48
N ASP A 90 -17.93 -9.91 -6.97
CA ASP A 90 -19.20 -9.20 -7.19
C ASP A 90 -19.26 -7.88 -6.41
N TYR A 91 -18.79 -7.91 -5.18
CA TYR A 91 -18.74 -6.76 -4.27
C TYR A 91 -17.31 -6.49 -3.81
N LEU A 92 -16.90 -5.24 -3.92
CA LEU A 92 -15.60 -4.76 -3.46
C LEU A 92 -15.74 -3.99 -2.16
N ILE A 93 -15.05 -4.47 -1.13
CA ILE A 93 -14.93 -3.84 0.18
C ILE A 93 -13.51 -3.29 0.31
N VAL A 94 -13.38 -2.06 0.75
CA VAL A 94 -12.08 -1.43 1.06
C VAL A 94 -12.10 -1.02 2.52
N SER A 95 -11.08 -1.37 3.30
CA SER A 95 -10.94 -0.77 4.62
C SER A 95 -10.03 0.45 4.58
N ILE A 96 -10.40 1.48 5.33
CA ILE A 96 -9.56 2.62 5.65
C ILE A 96 -9.33 2.58 7.16
N TYR A 97 -8.16 2.06 7.57
CA TYR A 97 -7.84 1.95 8.97
C TYR A 97 -6.34 2.14 9.22
N LEU A 98 -5.98 3.29 9.78
CA LEU A 98 -4.59 3.57 10.17
C LEU A 98 -4.28 2.84 11.48
N ASN A 99 -3.78 1.61 11.36
CA ASN A 99 -3.54 0.70 12.47
C ASN A 99 -2.38 1.17 13.36
N PRO A 100 -2.61 1.58 14.62
CA PRO A 100 -1.55 2.08 15.48
C PRO A 100 -0.53 1.00 15.88
N THR A 101 -0.93 -0.27 15.93
CA THR A 101 -0.08 -1.36 16.43
C THR A 101 1.06 -1.74 15.49
N GLN A 102 1.01 -1.29 14.22
CA GLN A 102 2.09 -1.52 13.25
C GLN A 102 3.11 -0.38 13.17
N PHE A 103 2.95 0.67 13.98
CA PHE A 103 3.88 1.80 14.04
C PHE A 103 4.68 1.76 15.33
N GLY A 104 5.99 1.87 15.20
CA GLY A 104 6.88 2.03 16.33
C GLY A 104 6.78 3.43 16.97
N PRO A 105 7.27 3.61 18.21
CA PRO A 105 7.15 4.88 18.94
C PRO A 105 7.79 6.10 18.24
N LYS A 106 8.74 5.86 17.33
CA LYS A 106 9.47 6.92 16.58
C LYS A 106 9.01 7.03 15.12
N GLU A 107 7.99 6.28 14.72
CA GLU A 107 7.47 6.29 13.36
C GLU A 107 6.42 7.40 13.14
N ASP A 108 5.99 7.55 11.90
CA ASP A 108 5.20 8.68 11.40
C ASP A 108 3.68 8.58 11.65
N LEU A 109 3.22 7.77 12.61
CA LEU A 109 1.79 7.57 12.88
C LEU A 109 1.00 8.88 13.03
N SER A 110 1.53 9.84 13.81
CA SER A 110 0.85 11.13 14.04
C SER A 110 0.89 12.07 12.83
N LYS A 111 1.84 11.86 11.91
CA LYS A 111 2.04 12.68 10.71
C LYS A 111 1.45 12.02 9.46
N TYR A 112 1.06 10.73 9.55
CA TYR A 112 0.54 10.00 8.41
C TYR A 112 -0.67 10.74 7.82
N PRO A 113 -0.67 11.00 6.51
CA PRO A 113 -1.71 11.83 5.90
C PRO A 113 -3.08 11.14 5.97
N ARG A 114 -4.13 11.94 6.23
CA ARG A 114 -5.53 11.47 6.33
C ARG A 114 -6.43 12.47 5.64
N ASP A 115 -7.21 12.00 4.70
CA ASP A 115 -8.24 12.80 4.01
C ASP A 115 -9.36 11.85 3.57
N PHE A 116 -10.36 11.66 4.44
CA PHE A 116 -11.45 10.73 4.17
C PHE A 116 -12.31 11.16 2.98
N ASP A 117 -12.56 12.46 2.80
CA ASP A 117 -13.38 12.94 1.68
C ASP A 117 -12.68 12.69 0.34
N HIS A 118 -11.36 12.88 0.28
CA HIS A 118 -10.53 12.51 -0.86
C HIS A 118 -10.59 11.00 -1.11
N ASP A 119 -10.41 10.19 -0.07
CA ASP A 119 -10.41 8.74 -0.19
C ASP A 119 -11.78 8.21 -0.66
N LEU A 120 -12.87 8.76 -0.13
CA LEU A 120 -14.23 8.41 -0.58
C LEU A 120 -14.43 8.73 -2.06
N MET A 121 -14.06 9.94 -2.49
CA MET A 121 -14.16 10.34 -3.90
C MET A 121 -13.34 9.41 -4.82
N MET A 122 -12.13 9.06 -4.40
CA MET A 122 -11.26 8.15 -5.14
C MET A 122 -11.85 6.74 -5.22
N ALA A 123 -12.38 6.21 -4.11
CA ALA A 123 -13.05 4.90 -4.05
C ALA A 123 -14.30 4.86 -4.97
N GLU A 124 -15.12 5.91 -4.95
CA GLU A 124 -16.30 6.02 -5.82
C GLU A 124 -15.91 6.01 -7.31
N SER A 125 -14.79 6.64 -7.66
CA SER A 125 -14.30 6.69 -9.05
C SER A 125 -13.98 5.32 -9.64
N VAL A 126 -13.71 4.33 -8.80
CA VAL A 126 -13.40 2.94 -9.21
C VAL A 126 -14.48 1.94 -8.77
N ASN A 127 -15.66 2.44 -8.41
CA ASN A 127 -16.84 1.65 -8.06
C ASN A 127 -16.64 0.69 -6.86
N VAL A 128 -16.01 1.17 -5.78
CA VAL A 128 -16.00 0.49 -4.49
C VAL A 128 -17.43 0.41 -3.95
N ASP A 129 -17.88 -0.76 -3.53
CA ASP A 129 -19.25 -0.94 -3.03
C ASP A 129 -19.37 -0.55 -1.55
N VAL A 130 -18.33 -0.86 -0.74
CA VAL A 130 -18.32 -0.59 0.69
C VAL A 130 -16.95 -0.07 1.12
N ILE A 131 -16.94 1.00 1.91
CA ILE A 131 -15.80 1.41 2.73
C ILE A 131 -16.08 0.98 4.16
N PHE A 132 -15.19 0.14 4.71
CA PHE A 132 -15.16 -0.18 6.13
C PHE A 132 -14.19 0.78 6.83
N TYR A 133 -14.74 1.65 7.70
CA TYR A 133 -13.99 2.73 8.37
C TYR A 133 -14.17 2.67 9.88
N PRO A 134 -13.56 1.64 10.53
CA PRO A 134 -13.71 1.43 11.98
C PRO A 134 -12.86 2.41 12.80
N SER A 135 -13.29 2.66 14.05
CA SER A 135 -12.47 3.38 15.03
C SER A 135 -11.46 2.46 15.72
N ASP A 136 -10.47 3.07 16.41
CA ASP A 136 -9.51 2.32 17.25
C ASP A 136 -10.20 1.52 18.34
N LYS A 137 -11.28 2.06 18.95
CA LYS A 137 -12.06 1.36 19.99
C LYS A 137 -12.79 0.13 19.45
N GLU A 138 -13.24 0.16 18.20
CA GLU A 138 -13.81 -1.00 17.52
C GLU A 138 -12.75 -2.07 17.26
N MET A 139 -11.58 -1.66 16.73
CA MET A 139 -10.53 -2.60 16.36
C MET A 139 -9.74 -3.12 17.56
N TYR A 140 -9.45 -2.30 18.54
CA TYR A 140 -8.69 -2.65 19.74
C TYR A 140 -9.43 -2.13 20.99
N PRO A 141 -10.44 -2.87 21.47
CA PRO A 141 -11.15 -2.49 22.68
C PRO A 141 -10.23 -2.54 23.91
N GLU A 142 -10.66 -1.93 24.99
CA GLU A 142 -9.97 -1.99 26.27
C GLU A 142 -9.67 -3.46 26.68
N ASN A 143 -8.49 -3.71 27.19
CA ASN A 143 -7.98 -5.05 27.55
C ASN A 143 -7.76 -6.02 26.37
N TYR A 144 -7.55 -5.52 25.15
CA TYR A 144 -7.18 -6.35 24.00
C TYR A 144 -5.86 -7.10 24.24
N GLN A 145 -5.82 -8.43 24.04
CA GLN A 145 -4.68 -9.28 24.40
C GLN A 145 -4.20 -10.21 23.29
N THR A 146 -4.97 -10.39 22.20
CA THR A 146 -4.68 -11.40 21.18
C THR A 146 -3.91 -10.82 20.01
N TYR A 147 -2.81 -11.45 19.65
CA TYR A 147 -1.97 -11.06 18.52
C TYR A 147 -1.68 -12.27 17.63
N VAL A 148 -1.42 -12.01 16.36
CA VAL A 148 -0.95 -12.98 15.40
C VAL A 148 0.48 -12.62 15.03
N ASP A 149 1.40 -13.57 15.11
CA ASP A 149 2.79 -13.39 14.73
C ASP A 149 3.20 -14.47 13.71
N VAL A 150 3.96 -14.08 12.70
CA VAL A 150 4.51 -14.97 11.67
C VAL A 150 6.03 -14.89 11.81
N GLU A 151 6.63 -15.92 12.37
CA GLU A 151 7.98 -15.84 12.93
C GLU A 151 9.09 -15.68 11.89
N GLU A 152 9.23 -16.62 10.92
CA GLU A 152 10.45 -16.70 10.11
C GLU A 152 10.55 -15.61 9.04
N VAL A 153 9.52 -15.43 8.22
CA VAL A 153 9.55 -14.46 7.12
C VAL A 153 9.55 -13.00 7.58
N THR A 154 9.35 -12.76 8.88
CA THR A 154 9.35 -11.42 9.48
C THR A 154 10.63 -11.08 10.26
N LYS A 155 11.58 -12.02 10.39
CA LYS A 155 12.84 -11.81 11.12
C LYS A 155 13.86 -10.96 10.35
N ASN A 156 13.79 -10.92 9.02
CA ASN A 156 14.73 -10.22 8.15
C ASN A 156 14.16 -8.88 7.66
N LEU A 157 14.96 -8.12 6.89
CA LEU A 157 14.52 -6.90 6.16
C LEU A 157 13.85 -5.86 7.08
N CYS A 158 12.62 -5.46 6.75
CA CYS A 158 11.84 -4.53 7.58
C CYS A 158 11.56 -5.07 8.99
N GLY A 159 11.54 -6.37 9.21
CA GLY A 159 11.36 -6.95 10.53
C GLY A 159 12.50 -6.64 11.49
N LEU A 160 13.74 -6.59 10.98
CA LEU A 160 14.91 -6.14 11.76
C LEU A 160 14.86 -4.65 12.06
N SER A 161 14.52 -3.83 11.05
CA SER A 161 14.51 -2.36 11.18
C SER A 161 13.31 -1.83 11.98
N ARG A 162 12.22 -2.61 12.05
CA ARG A 162 10.93 -2.20 12.62
C ARG A 162 10.37 -3.27 13.57
N PRO A 163 10.96 -3.47 14.76
CA PRO A 163 10.50 -4.48 15.71
C PRO A 163 9.00 -4.33 16.04
N GLY A 164 8.23 -5.43 15.99
CA GLY A 164 6.79 -5.46 16.26
C GLY A 164 5.90 -5.04 15.08
N HIS A 165 6.46 -4.45 14.01
CA HIS A 165 5.68 -4.00 12.85
C HIS A 165 4.82 -5.12 12.25
N PHE A 166 5.42 -6.25 11.91
CA PHE A 166 4.69 -7.35 11.27
C PHE A 166 3.66 -8.00 12.19
N ARG A 167 3.94 -8.10 13.49
CA ARG A 167 2.93 -8.53 14.46
C ARG A 167 1.70 -7.62 14.44
N GLY A 168 1.89 -6.31 14.30
CA GLY A 168 0.79 -5.36 14.11
C GLY A 168 0.05 -5.59 12.78
N VAL A 169 0.77 -5.80 11.69
CA VAL A 169 0.21 -6.03 10.34
C VAL A 169 -0.59 -7.34 10.29
N THR A 170 -0.01 -8.46 10.72
CA THR A 170 -0.67 -9.77 10.68
C THR A 170 -1.88 -9.81 11.61
N THR A 171 -1.81 -9.17 12.77
CA THR A 171 -2.93 -9.04 13.69
C THR A 171 -4.09 -8.26 13.07
N VAL A 172 -3.84 -7.07 12.51
CA VAL A 172 -4.91 -6.28 11.89
C VAL A 172 -5.50 -6.97 10.67
N CYS A 173 -4.67 -7.60 9.83
CA CYS A 173 -5.17 -8.35 8.67
C CYS A 173 -6.01 -9.55 9.09
N ALA A 174 -5.59 -10.33 10.09
CA ALA A 174 -6.39 -11.44 10.62
C ALA A 174 -7.76 -10.96 11.14
N LYS A 175 -7.79 -9.82 11.86
CA LYS A 175 -9.05 -9.21 12.32
C LYS A 175 -9.93 -8.79 11.14
N LEU A 176 -9.35 -8.07 10.17
CA LEU A 176 -10.09 -7.61 8.99
C LEU A 176 -10.63 -8.78 8.16
N PHE A 177 -9.88 -9.86 8.01
CA PHE A 177 -10.35 -11.07 7.32
C PHE A 177 -11.52 -11.75 8.04
N ASN A 178 -11.47 -11.81 9.38
CA ASN A 178 -12.59 -12.34 10.18
C ASN A 178 -13.82 -11.42 10.17
N ILE A 179 -13.63 -10.10 10.04
CA ILE A 179 -14.73 -9.13 9.99
C ILE A 179 -15.39 -9.11 8.62
N VAL A 180 -14.58 -9.00 7.56
CA VAL A 180 -15.05 -8.85 6.16
C VAL A 180 -15.39 -10.19 5.53
N LYS A 181 -14.78 -11.28 5.99
CA LYS A 181 -14.92 -12.64 5.41
C LYS A 181 -14.79 -12.64 3.86
N PRO A 182 -13.71 -12.05 3.29
CA PRO A 182 -13.58 -11.97 1.85
C PRO A 182 -13.27 -13.33 1.24
N HIS A 183 -13.58 -13.52 -0.06
CA HIS A 183 -13.13 -14.67 -0.84
C HIS A 183 -11.76 -14.42 -1.49
N VAL A 184 -11.45 -13.14 -1.74
CA VAL A 184 -10.16 -12.70 -2.28
C VAL A 184 -9.75 -11.38 -1.63
N ALA A 185 -8.49 -11.30 -1.21
CA ALA A 185 -7.89 -10.06 -0.74
C ALA A 185 -6.68 -9.69 -1.61
N VAL A 186 -6.62 -8.41 -2.06
CA VAL A 186 -5.61 -7.95 -3.01
C VAL A 186 -4.64 -7.01 -2.31
N PHE A 187 -3.34 -7.27 -2.48
CA PHE A 187 -2.23 -6.53 -1.88
C PHE A 187 -1.24 -6.05 -2.93
N GLY A 188 -0.59 -4.93 -2.69
CA GLY A 188 0.51 -4.48 -3.53
C GLY A 188 1.83 -5.18 -3.17
N ARG A 189 2.55 -5.74 -4.15
CA ARG A 189 3.88 -6.33 -3.95
C ARG A 189 4.98 -5.28 -3.73
N LYS A 190 4.66 -3.99 -3.74
CA LYS A 190 5.57 -2.94 -3.26
C LYS A 190 6.03 -3.22 -1.83
N ASP A 191 5.11 -3.61 -0.98
CA ASP A 191 5.37 -4.05 0.40
C ASP A 191 5.55 -5.58 0.42
N PHE A 192 6.60 -6.06 -0.29
CA PHE A 192 6.79 -7.47 -0.63
C PHE A 192 6.83 -8.38 0.60
N GLN A 193 7.58 -8.00 1.63
CA GLN A 193 7.64 -8.78 2.87
C GLN A 193 6.28 -8.85 3.58
N GLN A 194 5.48 -7.78 3.53
CA GLN A 194 4.11 -7.79 4.04
C GLN A 194 3.24 -8.78 3.27
N TYR A 195 3.32 -8.76 1.94
CA TYR A 195 2.59 -9.70 1.08
C TYR A 195 2.94 -11.15 1.41
N VAL A 196 4.22 -11.48 1.56
CA VAL A 196 4.69 -12.83 1.92
C VAL A 196 4.21 -13.22 3.33
N ALA A 197 4.35 -12.34 4.32
CA ALA A 197 3.91 -12.60 5.70
C ALA A 197 2.40 -12.86 5.79
N ILE A 198 1.59 -12.06 5.07
CA ILE A 198 0.13 -12.24 5.05
C ILE A 198 -0.24 -13.54 4.32
N THR A 199 0.41 -13.85 3.21
CA THR A 199 0.19 -15.10 2.47
C THR A 199 0.50 -16.32 3.34
N ARG A 200 1.61 -16.27 4.09
CA ARG A 200 1.99 -17.32 5.05
C ARG A 200 0.95 -17.45 6.15
N MET A 201 0.55 -16.36 6.78
CA MET A 201 -0.48 -16.34 7.81
C MET A 201 -1.80 -16.99 7.35
N VAL A 202 -2.24 -16.64 6.14
CA VAL A 202 -3.47 -17.21 5.56
C VAL A 202 -3.36 -18.70 5.38
N ALA A 203 -2.23 -19.19 4.87
CA ALA A 203 -1.96 -20.61 4.68
C ALA A 203 -1.88 -21.36 6.01
N ASP A 204 -1.10 -20.86 6.96
CA ASP A 204 -0.85 -21.52 8.26
C ASP A 204 -2.11 -21.57 9.14
N LEU A 205 -2.95 -20.53 9.07
CA LEU A 205 -4.22 -20.47 9.82
C LEU A 205 -5.40 -21.09 9.05
N ASN A 206 -5.17 -21.66 7.87
CA ASN A 206 -6.21 -22.26 7.01
C ASN A 206 -7.39 -21.30 6.77
N LEU A 207 -7.11 -20.00 6.56
CA LEU A 207 -8.16 -19.04 6.27
C LEU A 207 -8.70 -19.25 4.87
N ASP A 208 -10.03 -19.37 4.74
CA ASP A 208 -10.70 -19.61 3.48
C ASP A 208 -10.80 -18.34 2.63
N LEU A 209 -9.65 -17.87 2.15
CA LEU A 209 -9.55 -16.74 1.22
C LEU A 209 -8.28 -16.84 0.35
N GLN A 210 -8.37 -16.29 -0.85
CA GLN A 210 -7.24 -16.16 -1.75
C GLN A 210 -6.51 -14.84 -1.55
N ILE A 211 -5.18 -14.86 -1.38
CA ILE A 211 -4.35 -13.65 -1.41
C ILE A 211 -3.80 -13.45 -2.82
N VAL A 212 -3.97 -12.24 -3.36
CA VAL A 212 -3.47 -11.87 -4.70
C VAL A 212 -2.50 -10.69 -4.56
N GLY A 213 -1.29 -10.87 -5.07
CA GLY A 213 -0.24 -9.86 -5.10
C GLY A 213 -0.20 -9.12 -6.44
N MET A 214 -0.39 -7.81 -6.44
CA MET A 214 -0.30 -6.98 -7.64
C MET A 214 1.07 -6.32 -7.77
N PRO A 215 1.60 -6.15 -8.99
CA PRO A 215 2.86 -5.45 -9.23
C PRO A 215 2.86 -4.03 -8.66
N THR A 216 4.07 -3.53 -8.36
CA THR A 216 4.28 -2.15 -7.92
C THR A 216 3.83 -1.16 -9.00
N VAL A 217 2.91 -0.26 -8.66
CA VAL A 217 2.54 0.87 -9.52
C VAL A 217 3.54 2.00 -9.25
N ARG A 218 3.98 2.65 -10.33
CA ARG A 218 5.01 3.68 -10.29
C ARG A 218 4.50 5.02 -10.80
N GLU A 219 5.12 6.10 -10.34
CA GLU A 219 4.94 7.43 -10.91
C GLU A 219 5.56 7.49 -12.32
N THR A 220 5.27 8.54 -13.08
CA THR A 220 5.77 8.69 -14.46
C THR A 220 7.29 8.73 -14.58
N ASP A 221 7.98 9.11 -13.50
CA ASP A 221 9.44 9.11 -13.41
C ASP A 221 10.02 7.76 -12.94
N GLY A 222 9.15 6.80 -12.59
CA GLY A 222 9.51 5.45 -12.17
C GLY A 222 9.54 5.24 -10.65
N LEU A 223 9.39 6.29 -9.84
CA LEU A 223 9.33 6.15 -8.38
C LEU A 223 8.12 5.27 -7.98
N ALA A 224 8.33 4.31 -7.08
CA ALA A 224 7.24 3.50 -6.54
C ALA A 224 6.21 4.39 -5.84
N MET A 225 4.93 4.27 -6.19
CA MET A 225 3.88 5.08 -5.56
C MET A 225 3.76 4.78 -4.07
N SER A 226 3.75 5.83 -3.27
CA SER A 226 3.62 5.76 -1.81
C SER A 226 2.99 7.02 -1.27
N SER A 227 2.13 6.88 -0.25
CA SER A 227 1.60 8.02 0.51
C SER A 227 2.71 8.86 1.17
N ARG A 228 3.89 8.26 1.38
CA ARG A 228 5.06 8.97 1.94
C ARG A 228 5.83 9.81 0.92
N ASN A 229 5.57 9.67 -0.38
CA ASN A 229 6.24 10.48 -1.40
C ASN A 229 5.95 11.98 -1.24
N VAL A 230 4.84 12.36 -0.58
CA VAL A 230 4.50 13.75 -0.27
C VAL A 230 5.47 14.42 0.72
N TYR A 231 6.27 13.64 1.44
CA TYR A 231 7.27 14.15 2.38
C TYR A 231 8.60 14.52 1.71
N LEU A 232 8.82 14.07 0.46
CA LEU A 232 10.05 14.38 -0.27
C LEU A 232 10.08 15.84 -0.71
N GLU A 233 11.18 16.51 -0.41
CA GLU A 233 11.49 17.84 -0.95
C GLU A 233 11.87 17.73 -2.43
N GLU A 234 11.75 18.83 -3.19
CA GLU A 234 12.04 18.81 -4.63
C GLU A 234 13.49 18.42 -4.95
N ASN A 235 14.44 18.85 -4.11
CA ASN A 235 15.85 18.50 -4.22
C ASN A 235 16.18 17.05 -3.80
N GLU A 236 15.29 16.37 -3.10
CA GLU A 236 15.44 14.97 -2.67
C GLU A 236 14.93 13.98 -3.75
N LYS A 237 14.03 14.40 -4.63
CA LYS A 237 13.43 13.52 -5.66
C LYS A 237 14.45 12.85 -6.59
N PRO A 238 15.49 13.53 -7.10
CA PRO A 238 16.53 12.87 -7.90
C PRO A 238 17.22 11.73 -7.14
N SER A 239 17.44 11.90 -5.84
CA SER A 239 18.03 10.88 -4.99
C SER A 239 17.06 9.70 -4.76
N ALA A 240 15.76 9.95 -4.63
CA ALA A 240 14.75 8.90 -4.55
C ALA A 240 14.69 8.04 -5.82
N LEU A 241 14.96 8.61 -6.99
CA LEU A 241 14.97 7.87 -8.26
C LEU A 241 16.14 6.89 -8.38
N THR A 242 17.18 7.01 -7.55
CA THR A 242 18.26 6.02 -7.51
C THR A 242 17.78 4.64 -7.07
N LEU A 243 16.67 4.56 -6.32
CA LEU A 243 16.07 3.29 -5.91
C LEU A 243 15.65 2.48 -7.15
N ILE A 244 14.82 3.05 -8.01
CA ILE A 244 14.41 2.36 -9.25
C ILE A 244 15.58 2.15 -10.21
N ALA A 245 16.51 3.10 -10.29
CA ALA A 245 17.70 2.95 -11.12
C ALA A 245 18.56 1.76 -10.67
N SER A 246 18.73 1.56 -9.35
CA SER A 246 19.45 0.42 -8.79
C SER A 246 18.75 -0.92 -9.06
N LEU A 247 17.42 -0.96 -9.01
CA LEU A 247 16.66 -2.17 -9.37
C LEU A 247 16.79 -2.50 -10.87
N LYS A 248 16.79 -1.48 -11.75
CA LYS A 248 17.04 -1.65 -13.19
C LYS A 248 18.45 -2.17 -13.45
N LEU A 249 19.45 -1.65 -12.73
CA LEU A 249 20.82 -2.13 -12.82
C LEU A 249 20.93 -3.59 -12.35
N ALA A 250 20.32 -3.94 -11.22
CA ALA A 250 20.30 -5.30 -10.70
C ALA A 250 19.66 -6.28 -11.71
N GLN A 251 18.50 -5.92 -12.27
CA GLN A 251 17.85 -6.75 -13.30
C GLN A 251 18.71 -6.89 -14.57
N LYS A 252 19.43 -5.83 -14.97
CA LYS A 252 20.34 -5.88 -16.12
C LYS A 252 21.49 -6.84 -15.84
N LEU A 253 22.17 -6.73 -14.71
CA LEU A 253 23.27 -7.64 -14.33
C LEU A 253 22.80 -9.11 -14.33
N TYR A 254 21.63 -9.38 -13.74
CA TYR A 254 21.01 -10.70 -13.79
C TYR A 254 20.75 -11.19 -15.21
N ALA A 255 20.23 -10.34 -16.10
CA ALA A 255 19.98 -10.68 -17.50
C ALA A 255 21.28 -10.92 -18.27
N ASP A 256 22.35 -10.22 -17.92
CA ASP A 256 23.70 -10.38 -18.49
C ASP A 256 24.43 -11.65 -17.96
N GLY A 257 23.79 -12.40 -17.06
CA GLY A 257 24.30 -13.68 -16.55
C GLY A 257 24.91 -13.66 -15.14
N GLU A 258 24.92 -12.48 -14.46
CA GLU A 258 25.41 -12.41 -13.08
C GLU A 258 24.45 -13.14 -12.12
N ARG A 259 25.00 -13.96 -11.22
CA ARG A 259 24.24 -14.71 -10.22
C ARG A 259 24.75 -14.48 -8.80
N ASP A 260 25.96 -13.98 -8.64
CA ASP A 260 26.53 -13.63 -7.32
C ASP A 260 25.77 -12.41 -6.77
N THR A 261 25.06 -12.63 -5.66
CA THR A 261 24.24 -11.57 -5.04
C THR A 261 25.08 -10.44 -4.48
N SER A 262 26.32 -10.74 -4.05
CA SER A 262 27.23 -9.73 -3.50
C SER A 262 27.66 -8.71 -4.58
N VAL A 263 27.89 -9.17 -5.80
CA VAL A 263 28.22 -8.31 -6.96
C VAL A 263 27.04 -7.39 -7.26
N ILE A 264 25.83 -7.95 -7.41
CA ILE A 264 24.62 -7.19 -7.71
C ILE A 264 24.32 -6.16 -6.62
N ILE A 265 24.37 -6.57 -5.34
CA ILE A 265 24.14 -5.69 -4.19
C ILE A 265 25.16 -4.54 -4.15
N ASN A 266 26.43 -4.82 -4.39
CA ASN A 266 27.49 -3.82 -4.35
C ASN A 266 27.30 -2.76 -5.46
N GLU A 267 26.95 -3.16 -6.67
CA GLU A 267 26.68 -2.21 -7.76
C GLU A 267 25.42 -1.37 -7.47
N ALA A 268 24.34 -1.98 -6.97
CA ALA A 268 23.15 -1.24 -6.53
C ALA A 268 23.49 -0.24 -5.41
N LYS A 269 24.32 -0.66 -4.43
CA LYS A 269 24.78 0.20 -3.32
C LYS A 269 25.60 1.39 -3.84
N LYS A 270 26.57 1.17 -4.72
CA LYS A 270 27.36 2.26 -5.33
C LYS A 270 26.48 3.31 -6.00
N LEU A 271 25.47 2.85 -6.77
CA LEU A 271 24.56 3.75 -7.47
C LEU A 271 23.74 4.59 -6.47
N ILE A 272 23.16 3.99 -5.45
CA ILE A 272 22.36 4.72 -4.45
C ILE A 272 23.24 5.72 -3.68
N THR A 273 24.43 5.29 -3.22
CA THR A 273 25.31 6.15 -2.41
C THR A 273 26.00 7.25 -3.21
N SER A 274 25.96 7.21 -4.54
CA SER A 274 26.44 8.31 -5.40
C SER A 274 25.55 9.56 -5.36
N ALA A 275 24.29 9.41 -4.91
CA ALA A 275 23.35 10.53 -4.80
C ALA A 275 23.37 11.13 -3.37
N PRO A 276 23.21 12.46 -3.23
CA PRO A 276 23.07 13.10 -1.92
C PRO A 276 21.78 12.65 -1.22
N TYR A 277 21.66 12.90 0.08
CA TYR A 277 20.48 12.64 0.92
C TYR A 277 20.13 11.15 1.10
N THR A 278 20.91 10.20 0.60
CA THR A 278 20.64 8.77 0.72
C THR A 278 21.34 8.15 1.93
N ASP A 279 20.59 7.37 2.72
CA ASP A 279 21.09 6.54 3.83
C ASP A 279 20.45 5.16 3.71
N ILE A 280 21.26 4.14 3.40
CA ILE A 280 20.78 2.79 3.11
C ILE A 280 20.51 2.06 4.43
N ASP A 281 19.25 1.70 4.67
CA ASP A 281 18.87 0.82 5.76
C ASP A 281 19.25 -0.64 5.40
N TYR A 282 18.81 -1.12 4.24
CA TYR A 282 19.26 -2.40 3.68
C TYR A 282 19.11 -2.44 2.15
N ILE A 283 19.96 -3.29 1.52
CA ILE A 283 19.78 -3.87 0.20
C ILE A 283 20.07 -5.36 0.36
N LYS A 284 19.11 -6.21 0.03
CA LYS A 284 19.21 -7.66 0.18
C LYS A 284 18.61 -8.37 -1.02
N ILE A 285 19.19 -9.53 -1.36
CA ILE A 285 18.60 -10.47 -2.30
C ILE A 285 18.20 -11.72 -1.55
N CYS A 286 16.94 -12.08 -1.67
CA CYS A 286 16.32 -13.14 -0.88
C CYS A 286 15.54 -14.10 -1.78
N ASP A 287 15.35 -15.33 -1.32
CA ASP A 287 14.33 -16.23 -1.84
C ASP A 287 12.94 -15.62 -1.70
N THR A 288 12.09 -15.75 -2.72
CA THR A 288 10.78 -15.08 -2.76
C THR A 288 9.76 -15.59 -1.75
N LYS A 289 9.93 -16.81 -1.23
CA LYS A 289 8.95 -17.48 -0.35
C LYS A 289 9.36 -17.43 1.11
N THR A 290 10.65 -17.62 1.37
CA THR A 290 11.21 -17.69 2.74
C THR A 290 11.78 -16.38 3.22
N LEU A 291 12.10 -15.47 2.30
CA LEU A 291 12.81 -14.20 2.56
C LEU A 291 14.17 -14.40 3.27
N THR A 292 14.75 -15.58 3.17
CA THR A 292 16.14 -15.82 3.58
C THR A 292 17.09 -15.23 2.56
N ASN A 293 18.18 -14.62 3.04
CA ASN A 293 19.23 -14.13 2.15
C ASN A 293 19.85 -15.31 1.40
N ILE A 294 20.20 -15.09 0.14
CA ILE A 294 20.88 -16.06 -0.71
C ILE A 294 22.19 -15.47 -1.23
N ASP A 295 23.21 -16.31 -1.41
CA ASP A 295 24.52 -15.88 -1.93
C ASP A 295 24.56 -15.97 -3.47
N GLU A 296 23.75 -16.85 -4.07
CA GLU A 296 23.62 -17.07 -5.51
C GLU A 296 22.15 -17.18 -5.93
N ILE A 297 21.81 -16.59 -7.08
CA ILE A 297 20.47 -16.65 -7.65
C ILE A 297 20.33 -17.94 -8.48
N ALA A 298 19.88 -19.02 -7.84
CA ALA A 298 19.62 -20.30 -8.50
C ALA A 298 18.13 -20.56 -8.79
N GLY A 299 17.21 -19.80 -8.18
CA GLY A 299 15.76 -19.94 -8.30
C GLY A 299 15.03 -18.59 -8.30
N GLU A 300 13.78 -18.60 -7.84
CA GLU A 300 13.02 -17.35 -7.70
C GLU A 300 13.62 -16.48 -6.60
N ALA A 301 14.08 -15.30 -6.97
CA ALA A 301 14.73 -14.36 -6.06
C ALA A 301 14.15 -12.95 -6.18
N VAL A 302 14.18 -12.22 -5.08
CA VAL A 302 13.76 -10.82 -5.02
C VAL A 302 14.88 -9.96 -4.46
N ILE A 303 15.21 -8.88 -5.16
CA ILE A 303 15.99 -7.80 -4.57
C ILE A 303 15.04 -6.85 -3.86
N THR A 304 15.34 -6.56 -2.58
CA THR A 304 14.57 -5.64 -1.74
C THR A 304 15.50 -4.58 -1.19
N LEU A 305 15.01 -3.36 -1.11
CA LEU A 305 15.79 -2.25 -0.57
C LEU A 305 14.92 -1.32 0.28
N ALA A 306 15.56 -0.73 1.28
CA ALA A 306 15.02 0.36 2.07
C ALA A 306 16.10 1.42 2.22
N VAL A 307 15.75 2.65 1.87
CA VAL A 307 16.65 3.80 1.85
C VAL A 307 15.95 4.99 2.47
N LYS A 308 16.60 5.68 3.40
CA LYS A 308 16.17 7.01 3.79
C LYS A 308 16.67 8.00 2.76
N VAL A 309 15.76 8.80 2.25
CA VAL A 309 16.06 9.96 1.40
C VAL A 309 15.66 11.19 2.17
N GLY A 310 16.65 11.95 2.62
CA GLY A 310 16.42 12.98 3.64
C GLY A 310 15.82 12.39 4.91
N LYS A 311 14.60 12.77 5.23
CA LYS A 311 13.85 12.26 6.40
C LYS A 311 12.88 11.12 6.07
N THR A 312 12.69 10.83 4.79
CA THR A 312 11.66 9.89 4.30
C THR A 312 12.26 8.52 4.04
N ARG A 313 11.77 7.50 4.74
CA ARG A 313 12.16 6.10 4.47
C ARG A 313 11.32 5.54 3.33
N LEU A 314 11.96 5.24 2.22
CA LEU A 314 11.37 4.63 1.04
C LEU A 314 11.76 3.16 0.94
N ILE A 315 10.86 2.34 0.40
CA ILE A 315 11.13 0.95 0.06
C ILE A 315 10.76 0.67 -1.38
N ASP A 316 11.51 -0.22 -2.00
CA ASP A 316 11.20 -0.75 -3.32
C ASP A 316 11.74 -2.18 -3.44
N ASN A 317 11.30 -2.91 -4.45
CA ASN A 317 11.76 -4.26 -4.71
C ASN A 317 11.53 -4.67 -6.17
N HIS A 318 12.19 -5.76 -6.55
CA HIS A 318 12.00 -6.39 -7.85
C HIS A 318 12.26 -7.89 -7.78
N VAL A 319 11.36 -8.70 -8.32
CA VAL A 319 11.56 -10.15 -8.52
C VAL A 319 12.33 -10.34 -9.83
N PHE A 320 13.48 -10.99 -9.76
CA PHE A 320 14.32 -11.21 -10.93
C PHE A 320 13.59 -12.02 -12.01
N GLY A 321 13.76 -11.63 -13.27
CA GLY A 321 13.08 -12.24 -14.42
C GLY A 321 11.67 -11.72 -14.70
N GLU A 322 11.05 -10.98 -13.78
CA GLU A 322 9.80 -10.28 -14.07
C GLU A 322 10.07 -8.97 -14.82
N LYS A 323 9.02 -8.45 -15.49
CA LYS A 323 9.10 -7.11 -16.07
C LYS A 323 9.12 -6.06 -14.97
N LEU A 324 10.12 -5.20 -14.99
CA LEU A 324 10.12 -3.96 -14.24
C LEU A 324 9.15 -3.00 -14.95
N TYR A 325 7.93 -2.88 -14.46
CA TYR A 325 6.95 -1.96 -15.02
C TYR A 325 7.41 -0.51 -14.77
N SER A 326 7.43 0.27 -15.82
CA SER A 326 7.64 1.72 -15.80
C SER A 326 6.31 2.44 -15.64
#